data_eeaeaa911b52abf8402af5bf18a91892
#
_entry.id   eeaeaa911b52abf8402af5bf18a91892
#
_cell.length_a   1.000
_cell.length_b   1.000
_cell.length_c   1.000
_cell.angle_alpha   90.00
_cell.angle_beta   90.00
_cell.angle_gamma   90.00
#
_symmetry.space_group_name_H-M   'P 1'
#
loop_
_entity.id
_entity.type
_entity.pdbx_description
1 polymer ?
#
loop_
_entity_poly.entity_id
_entity_poly.type
_entity_poly.pdbx_seq_one_letter_code
_entity_poly.pdbx_strand_id
1 'polypeptide(L)'
;MGVRLLYIVDPLDRLALAGDSSYALMLEAAARGWGVWTCQIENLGLVGDDAVCDAAPTVVKAATRPAEAFQTEPLAPHRLADFDIVLMRKDPPVDVNYLHATWILEHARGKTLLVNDPRGLRELNEHLAVLHFPHLTPPTIVTRSAARLREFQAQQGGAIVVKPEIGRAHV
;
A
#
# COMPACT_ATOMS: atom_id res chain seq x y z
N MET A 1 -2.26 -1.02 -27.90
CA MET A 1 -1.62 -1.68 -26.73
C MET A 1 -2.58 -1.55 -25.56
N GLY A 2 -2.75 -2.60 -24.76
CA GLY A 2 -3.55 -2.52 -23.53
C GLY A 2 -2.84 -1.76 -22.43
N VAL A 3 -3.59 -1.25 -21.44
CA VAL A 3 -3.05 -0.59 -20.24
C VAL A 3 -2.19 -1.58 -19.44
N ARG A 4 -1.03 -1.16 -18.96
CA ARG A 4 -0.08 -1.95 -18.17
C ARG A 4 -0.06 -1.42 -16.74
N LEU A 5 -0.42 -2.27 -15.78
CA LEU A 5 -0.45 -1.94 -14.35
C LEU A 5 0.62 -2.71 -13.59
N LEU A 6 1.40 -2.00 -12.80
CA LEU A 6 2.30 -2.60 -11.82
C LEU A 6 1.68 -2.45 -10.42
N TYR A 7 1.51 -3.57 -9.74
CA TYR A 7 1.11 -3.63 -8.34
C TYR A 7 2.33 -3.95 -7.47
N ILE A 8 2.69 -3.03 -6.59
CA ILE A 8 3.70 -3.25 -5.56
C ILE A 8 2.95 -3.74 -4.33
N VAL A 9 3.04 -5.05 -4.06
CA VAL A 9 2.19 -5.75 -3.06
C VAL A 9 3.04 -6.64 -2.16
N ASP A 10 2.42 -7.12 -1.10
CA ASP A 10 2.94 -8.24 -0.31
C ASP A 10 2.98 -9.54 -1.14
N PRO A 11 3.71 -10.58 -0.69
CA PRO A 11 3.72 -11.87 -1.35
C PRO A 11 2.31 -12.36 -1.65
N LEU A 12 2.02 -12.67 -2.92
CA LEU A 12 0.67 -13.01 -3.39
C LEU A 12 0.07 -14.22 -2.67
N ASP A 13 0.91 -15.15 -2.24
CA ASP A 13 0.51 -16.35 -1.47
C ASP A 13 0.00 -16.04 -0.06
N ARG A 14 0.23 -14.83 0.44
CA ARG A 14 -0.19 -14.35 1.76
C ARG A 14 -1.42 -13.44 1.73
N LEU A 15 -1.91 -13.08 0.55
CA LEU A 15 -3.07 -12.21 0.43
C LEU A 15 -4.34 -12.91 0.95
N ALA A 16 -5.08 -12.21 1.81
CA ALA A 16 -6.39 -12.66 2.28
C ALA A 16 -7.46 -12.27 1.24
N LEU A 17 -7.65 -13.09 0.21
CA LEU A 17 -8.46 -12.75 -0.96
C LEU A 17 -9.87 -12.23 -0.63
N ALA A 18 -10.49 -12.77 0.44
CA ALA A 18 -11.78 -12.28 0.91
C ALA A 18 -11.65 -10.87 1.49
N GLY A 19 -12.15 -9.86 0.77
CA GLY A 19 -12.11 -8.47 1.17
C GLY A 19 -10.81 -7.72 0.85
N ASP A 20 -9.84 -8.36 0.19
CA ASP A 20 -8.62 -7.69 -0.26
C ASP A 20 -8.88 -6.77 -1.46
N SER A 21 -8.66 -5.47 -1.26
CA SER A 21 -8.91 -4.47 -2.30
C SER A 21 -7.89 -4.52 -3.44
N SER A 22 -6.65 -4.96 -3.19
CA SER A 22 -5.63 -5.12 -4.23
C SER A 22 -6.01 -6.26 -5.17
N TYR A 23 -6.46 -7.38 -4.61
CA TYR A 23 -6.97 -8.50 -5.39
C TYR A 23 -8.21 -8.10 -6.22
N ALA A 24 -9.15 -7.38 -5.64
CA ALA A 24 -10.33 -6.90 -6.36
C ALA A 24 -9.96 -5.99 -7.54
N LEU A 25 -8.99 -5.08 -7.34
CA LEU A 25 -8.47 -4.21 -8.41
C LEU A 25 -7.75 -5.00 -9.51
N MET A 26 -6.98 -6.03 -9.16
CA MET A 26 -6.31 -6.90 -10.14
C MET A 26 -7.31 -7.69 -10.96
N LEU A 27 -8.39 -8.22 -10.34
CA LEU A 27 -9.47 -8.91 -11.05
C LEU A 27 -10.18 -8.01 -12.05
N GLU A 28 -10.50 -6.78 -11.65
CA GLU A 28 -11.13 -5.79 -12.52
C GLU A 28 -10.21 -5.39 -13.68
N ALA A 29 -8.91 -5.21 -13.42
CA ALA A 29 -7.93 -4.95 -14.46
C ALA A 29 -7.87 -6.11 -15.48
N ALA A 30 -7.83 -7.33 -15.02
CA ALA A 30 -7.84 -8.53 -15.88
C ALA A 30 -9.14 -8.62 -16.70
N ALA A 31 -10.29 -8.34 -16.09
CA ALA A 31 -11.60 -8.33 -16.77
C ALA A 31 -11.67 -7.28 -17.90
N ARG A 32 -10.96 -6.17 -17.75
CA ARG A 32 -10.82 -5.13 -18.81
C ARG A 32 -9.78 -5.47 -19.87
N GLY A 33 -9.11 -6.61 -19.76
CA GLY A 33 -8.03 -6.99 -20.68
C GLY A 33 -6.75 -6.17 -20.49
N TRP A 34 -6.57 -5.54 -19.31
CA TRP A 34 -5.36 -4.82 -18.95
C TRP A 34 -4.30 -5.80 -18.45
N GLY A 35 -3.03 -5.51 -18.75
CA GLY A 35 -1.93 -6.30 -18.26
C GLY A 35 -1.65 -6.00 -16.79
N VAL A 36 -1.50 -7.05 -15.99
CA VAL A 36 -1.16 -6.97 -14.57
C VAL A 36 0.25 -7.48 -14.37
N TRP A 37 1.07 -6.69 -13.70
CA TRP A 37 2.41 -7.06 -13.20
C TRP A 37 2.44 -6.90 -11.70
N THR A 38 3.23 -7.73 -11.03
CA THR A 38 3.41 -7.65 -9.58
C THR A 38 4.89 -7.66 -9.21
N CYS A 39 5.23 -6.93 -8.17
CA CYS A 39 6.52 -7.00 -7.48
C CYS A 39 6.34 -6.68 -5.99
N GLN A 40 7.39 -6.90 -5.21
CA GLN A 40 7.48 -6.48 -3.82
C GLN A 40 8.35 -5.23 -3.69
N ILE A 41 8.32 -4.55 -2.54
CA ILE A 41 9.14 -3.34 -2.33
C ILE A 41 10.64 -3.62 -2.44
N GLU A 42 11.07 -4.83 -2.11
CA GLU A 42 12.45 -5.29 -2.21
C GLU A 42 12.96 -5.39 -3.66
N ASN A 43 12.05 -5.43 -4.62
CA ASN A 43 12.36 -5.47 -6.05
C ASN A 43 12.52 -4.08 -6.67
N LEU A 44 12.31 -3.00 -5.91
CA LEU A 44 12.44 -1.63 -6.39
C LEU A 44 13.88 -1.14 -6.28
N GLY A 45 14.29 -0.30 -7.21
CA GLY A 45 15.63 0.29 -7.21
C GLY A 45 15.72 1.56 -8.04
N LEU A 46 16.92 2.14 -8.05
CA LEU A 46 17.28 3.27 -8.92
C LEU A 46 18.51 2.89 -9.75
N VAL A 47 18.46 3.22 -11.03
CA VAL A 47 19.63 3.17 -11.93
C VAL A 47 19.80 4.58 -12.50
N GLY A 48 20.82 5.28 -12.00
CA GLY A 48 20.92 6.73 -12.23
C GLY A 48 19.70 7.43 -11.62
N ASP A 49 18.91 8.12 -12.44
CA ASP A 49 17.67 8.82 -12.06
C ASP A 49 16.40 8.06 -12.47
N ASP A 50 16.54 6.86 -13.01
CA ASP A 50 15.41 6.03 -13.39
C ASP A 50 15.01 5.06 -12.28
N ALA A 51 13.75 5.14 -11.86
CA ALA A 51 13.15 4.14 -11.00
C ALA A 51 12.92 2.84 -11.78
N VAL A 52 13.45 1.75 -11.25
CA VAL A 52 13.41 0.42 -11.85
C VAL A 52 12.79 -0.59 -10.89
N CYS A 53 12.35 -1.73 -11.43
CA CYS A 53 11.90 -2.86 -10.63
C CYS A 53 12.16 -4.18 -11.37
N ASP A 54 12.27 -5.26 -10.59
CA ASP A 54 12.07 -6.62 -11.13
C ASP A 54 10.60 -6.99 -10.88
N ALA A 55 9.82 -7.16 -11.96
CA ALA A 55 8.39 -7.42 -11.90
C ALA A 55 8.01 -8.64 -12.75
N ALA A 56 6.96 -9.34 -12.34
CA ALA A 56 6.43 -10.51 -13.02
C ALA A 56 5.07 -10.22 -13.67
N PRO A 57 4.85 -10.55 -14.95
CA PRO A 57 3.51 -10.66 -15.50
C PRO A 57 2.68 -11.64 -14.68
N THR A 58 1.46 -11.25 -14.35
CA THR A 58 0.60 -11.99 -13.42
C THR A 58 -0.78 -12.19 -14.01
N VAL A 59 -1.15 -13.45 -14.23
CA VAL A 59 -2.52 -13.83 -14.57
C VAL A 59 -3.33 -13.92 -13.28
N VAL A 60 -4.47 -13.23 -13.26
CA VAL A 60 -5.35 -13.17 -12.08
C VAL A 60 -6.70 -13.77 -12.42
N LYS A 61 -7.21 -14.65 -11.55
CA LYS A 61 -8.49 -15.35 -11.70
C LYS A 61 -9.29 -15.26 -10.40
N ALA A 62 -10.61 -15.31 -10.52
CA ALA A 62 -11.49 -15.42 -9.37
C ALA A 62 -11.29 -16.78 -8.68
N ALA A 63 -10.91 -16.76 -7.40
CA ALA A 63 -10.65 -17.94 -6.60
C ALA A 63 -10.83 -17.64 -5.11
N THR A 64 -10.84 -18.69 -4.29
CA THR A 64 -10.89 -18.57 -2.82
C THR A 64 -9.54 -18.75 -2.15
N ARG A 65 -8.54 -19.25 -2.88
CA ARG A 65 -7.18 -19.48 -2.41
C ARG A 65 -6.15 -18.80 -3.31
N PRO A 66 -5.10 -18.17 -2.75
CA PRO A 66 -4.08 -17.48 -3.54
C PRO A 66 -3.43 -18.35 -4.63
N ALA A 67 -3.10 -19.59 -4.33
CA ALA A 67 -2.48 -20.51 -5.28
C ALA A 67 -3.31 -20.80 -6.54
N GLU A 68 -4.61 -20.57 -6.47
CA GLU A 68 -5.53 -20.69 -7.61
C GLU A 68 -5.80 -19.35 -8.28
N ALA A 69 -5.67 -18.26 -7.52
CA ALA A 69 -5.96 -16.90 -7.96
C ALA A 69 -4.87 -16.32 -8.85
N PHE A 70 -3.61 -16.67 -8.59
CA PHE A 70 -2.46 -16.05 -9.23
C PHE A 70 -1.57 -17.07 -9.94
N GLN A 71 -1.18 -16.71 -11.16
CA GLN A 71 -0.13 -17.41 -11.90
C GLN A 71 0.86 -16.35 -12.38
N THR A 72 2.09 -16.39 -11.88
CA THR A 72 3.15 -15.45 -12.20
C THR A 72 4.20 -16.07 -13.10
N GLU A 73 4.74 -15.28 -14.01
CA GLU A 73 5.97 -15.60 -14.74
C GLU A 73 7.21 -15.25 -13.87
N PRO A 74 8.42 -15.61 -14.31
CA PRO A 74 9.63 -15.14 -13.67
C PRO A 74 9.73 -13.61 -13.61
N LEU A 75 10.35 -13.08 -12.57
CA LEU A 75 10.69 -11.67 -12.46
C LEU A 75 11.63 -11.26 -13.60
N ALA A 76 11.36 -10.11 -14.18
CA ALA A 76 12.20 -9.50 -15.20
C ALA A 76 12.39 -7.99 -14.93
N PRO A 77 13.53 -7.40 -15.33
CA PRO A 77 13.80 -5.99 -15.11
C PRO A 77 12.93 -5.08 -15.99
N HIS A 78 12.36 -4.04 -15.38
CA HIS A 78 11.56 -3.01 -16.01
C HIS A 78 11.93 -1.63 -15.46
N ARG A 79 11.67 -0.56 -16.22
CA ARG A 79 11.58 0.79 -15.67
C ARG A 79 10.15 1.01 -15.21
N LEU A 80 9.95 1.74 -14.11
CA LEU A 80 8.58 2.09 -13.69
C LEU A 80 7.84 2.89 -14.77
N ALA A 81 8.57 3.67 -15.55
CA ALA A 81 8.04 4.42 -16.71
C ALA A 81 7.49 3.54 -17.85
N ASP A 82 7.77 2.24 -17.85
CA ASP A 82 7.23 1.31 -18.86
C ASP A 82 5.80 0.86 -18.52
N PHE A 83 5.28 1.24 -17.34
CA PHE A 83 3.90 1.00 -16.92
C PHE A 83 3.06 2.28 -17.01
N ASP A 84 1.80 2.13 -17.39
CA ASP A 84 0.86 3.26 -17.43
C ASP A 84 0.46 3.68 -16.01
N ILE A 85 0.30 2.70 -15.11
CA ILE A 85 -0.09 2.92 -13.73
C ILE A 85 0.77 2.05 -12.80
N VAL A 86 1.30 2.65 -11.75
CA VAL A 86 2.00 1.96 -10.67
C VAL A 86 1.22 2.17 -9.36
N LEU A 87 0.79 1.08 -8.74
CA LEU A 87 0.00 1.09 -7.51
C LEU A 87 0.86 0.62 -6.34
N MET A 88 1.08 1.49 -5.36
CA MET A 88 1.70 1.13 -4.09
C MET A 88 0.65 0.52 -3.18
N ARG A 89 0.62 -0.80 -3.12
CA ARG A 89 -0.39 -1.59 -2.40
C ARG A 89 0.20 -2.49 -1.32
N LYS A 90 1.45 -2.23 -0.94
CA LYS A 90 2.10 -2.86 0.20
C LYS A 90 1.34 -2.52 1.48
N ASP A 91 0.93 -3.55 2.23
CA ASP A 91 0.30 -3.36 3.53
C ASP A 91 1.29 -2.83 4.59
N PRO A 92 0.82 -2.14 5.63
CA PRO A 92 1.66 -1.77 6.78
C PRO A 92 2.45 -2.95 7.34
N PRO A 93 3.60 -2.73 8.01
CA PRO A 93 3.98 -1.46 8.65
C PRO A 93 4.62 -0.45 7.70
N VAL A 94 4.41 0.84 7.98
CA VAL A 94 5.14 1.95 7.34
C VAL A 94 6.49 2.09 8.06
N ASP A 95 7.41 1.21 7.68
CA ASP A 95 8.78 1.15 8.20
C ASP A 95 9.78 1.85 7.26
N VAL A 96 11.07 1.74 7.57
CA VAL A 96 12.15 2.33 6.76
C VAL A 96 12.12 1.79 5.32
N ASN A 97 11.84 0.51 5.11
CA ASN A 97 11.80 -0.08 3.78
C ASN A 97 10.64 0.48 2.96
N TYR A 98 9.47 0.63 3.60
CA TYR A 98 8.33 1.29 3.00
C TYR A 98 8.66 2.73 2.59
N LEU A 99 9.34 3.50 3.47
CA LEU A 99 9.75 4.87 3.17
C LEU A 99 10.75 4.92 2.01
N HIS A 100 11.75 4.02 1.98
CA HIS A 100 12.68 3.92 0.85
C HIS A 100 11.95 3.63 -0.46
N ALA A 101 10.99 2.72 -0.47
CA ALA A 101 10.16 2.44 -1.64
C ALA A 101 9.45 3.71 -2.14
N THR A 102 8.89 4.51 -1.23
CA THR A 102 8.23 5.77 -1.63
C THR A 102 9.19 6.81 -2.21
N TRP A 103 10.45 6.87 -1.74
CA TRP A 103 11.47 7.75 -2.34
C TRP A 103 11.86 7.29 -3.74
N ILE A 104 12.02 5.96 -3.96
CA ILE A 104 12.27 5.41 -5.30
C ILE A 104 11.12 5.76 -6.24
N LEU A 105 9.88 5.59 -5.79
CA LEU A 105 8.68 5.91 -6.59
C LEU A 105 8.63 7.39 -7.00
N GLU A 106 9.18 8.32 -6.23
CA GLU A 106 9.22 9.73 -6.61
C GLU A 106 9.97 9.98 -7.91
N HIS A 107 10.99 9.17 -8.23
CA HIS A 107 11.74 9.26 -9.50
C HIS A 107 10.92 8.84 -10.73
N ALA A 108 9.79 8.16 -10.52
CA ALA A 108 8.83 7.85 -11.59
C ALA A 108 7.73 8.91 -11.76
N ARG A 109 7.69 9.95 -10.90
CA ARG A 109 6.69 11.02 -10.97
C ARG A 109 6.74 11.72 -12.33
N GLY A 110 5.55 11.90 -12.94
CA GLY A 110 5.41 12.48 -14.26
C GLY A 110 5.80 11.57 -15.43
N LYS A 111 6.35 10.38 -15.17
CA LYS A 111 6.68 9.36 -16.17
C LYS A 111 5.61 8.25 -16.23
N THR A 112 4.91 8.01 -15.13
CA THR A 112 3.77 7.09 -14.99
C THR A 112 2.76 7.64 -13.99
N LEU A 113 1.54 7.12 -13.98
CA LEU A 113 0.55 7.45 -12.95
C LEU A 113 0.83 6.65 -11.68
N LEU A 114 1.24 7.35 -10.62
CA LEU A 114 1.49 6.73 -9.30
C LEU A 114 0.22 6.80 -8.43
N VAL A 115 -0.20 5.68 -7.88
CA VAL A 115 -1.35 5.53 -6.97
C VAL A 115 -0.92 4.71 -5.73
N ASN A 116 -0.91 5.30 -4.55
CA ASN A 116 -1.12 6.71 -4.22
C ASN A 116 0.16 7.53 -4.45
N ASP A 117 0.02 8.87 -4.39
CA ASP A 117 1.17 9.77 -4.47
C ASP A 117 2.22 9.45 -3.39
N PRO A 118 3.51 9.22 -3.75
CA PRO A 118 4.53 8.80 -2.80
C PRO A 118 4.77 9.78 -1.65
N ARG A 119 4.62 11.09 -1.89
CA ARG A 119 4.71 12.10 -0.85
C ARG A 119 3.51 12.00 0.10
N GLY A 120 2.31 11.84 -0.46
CA GLY A 120 1.09 11.63 0.34
C GLY A 120 1.20 10.41 1.24
N LEU A 121 1.79 9.30 0.76
CA LEU A 121 2.02 8.10 1.57
C LEU A 121 2.95 8.35 2.78
N ARG A 122 3.92 9.26 2.66
CA ARG A 122 4.82 9.62 3.76
C ARG A 122 4.21 10.65 4.72
N GLU A 123 3.52 11.64 4.17
CA GLU A 123 3.07 12.82 4.93
C GLU A 123 1.71 12.60 5.60
N LEU A 124 0.87 11.74 5.04
CA LEU A 124 -0.50 11.48 5.54
C LEU A 124 -0.58 10.11 6.20
N ASN A 125 0.01 9.99 7.40
CA ASN A 125 -0.22 8.82 8.23
C ASN A 125 -1.73 8.70 8.55
N GLU A 126 -2.32 7.54 8.28
CA GLU A 126 -3.78 7.31 8.38
C GLU A 126 -4.36 7.59 9.79
N HIS A 127 -3.53 7.47 10.83
CA HIS A 127 -3.97 7.73 12.21
C HIS A 127 -3.77 9.18 12.65
N LEU A 128 -2.80 9.88 12.06
CA LEU A 128 -2.47 11.26 12.41
C LEU A 128 -3.13 12.27 11.46
N ALA A 129 -3.36 11.90 10.21
CA ALA A 129 -4.01 12.77 9.22
C ALA A 129 -5.40 13.26 9.68
N VAL A 130 -6.09 12.48 10.49
CA VAL A 130 -7.37 12.82 11.11
C VAL A 130 -7.30 14.10 11.95
N LEU A 131 -6.14 14.42 12.53
CA LEU A 131 -5.94 15.62 13.34
C LEU A 131 -5.97 16.93 12.53
N HIS A 132 -5.85 16.84 11.21
CA HIS A 132 -6.07 17.99 10.30
C HIS A 132 -7.57 18.35 10.19
N PHE A 133 -8.47 17.47 10.65
CA PHE A 133 -9.91 17.62 10.55
C PHE A 133 -10.60 17.48 11.92
N PRO A 134 -10.24 18.30 12.93
CA PRO A 134 -10.71 18.11 14.32
C PRO A 134 -12.22 18.20 14.47
N HIS A 135 -12.89 18.91 13.55
CA HIS A 135 -14.36 19.05 13.55
C HIS A 135 -15.10 17.82 13.00
N LEU A 136 -14.39 16.87 12.37
CA LEU A 136 -14.92 15.62 11.82
C LEU A 136 -14.55 14.40 12.68
N THR A 137 -13.81 14.61 13.78
CA THR A 137 -13.25 13.53 14.58
C THR A 137 -13.78 13.58 16.02
N PRO A 138 -13.93 12.43 16.68
CA PRO A 138 -14.16 12.42 18.12
C PRO A 138 -12.94 12.98 18.86
N PRO A 139 -13.08 13.32 20.17
CA PRO A 139 -11.95 13.66 21.00
C PRO A 139 -10.84 12.63 20.86
N THR A 140 -9.63 13.09 20.52
CA THR A 140 -8.49 12.22 20.18
C THR A 140 -7.24 12.67 20.92
N ILE A 141 -6.45 11.72 21.42
CA ILE A 141 -5.13 11.95 21.98
C ILE A 141 -4.12 11.04 21.29
N VAL A 142 -2.93 11.57 21.00
CA VAL A 142 -1.77 10.80 20.56
C VAL A 142 -0.70 10.90 21.64
N THR A 143 -0.33 9.77 22.25
CA THR A 143 0.60 9.78 23.38
C THR A 143 1.28 8.41 23.55
N ARG A 144 2.52 8.43 24.07
CA ARG A 144 3.24 7.24 24.56
C ARG A 144 3.15 7.09 26.07
N SER A 145 2.49 8.03 26.76
CA SER A 145 2.36 8.02 28.21
C SER A 145 1.09 7.30 28.64
N ALA A 146 1.24 6.18 29.32
CA ALA A 146 0.11 5.44 29.90
C ALA A 146 -0.68 6.29 30.95
N ALA A 147 0.00 7.20 31.64
CA ALA A 147 -0.66 8.10 32.60
C ALA A 147 -1.63 9.06 31.86
N ARG A 148 -1.15 9.71 30.80
CA ARG A 148 -1.99 10.59 29.96
C ARG A 148 -3.15 9.85 29.30
N LEU A 149 -2.94 8.60 28.90
CA LEU A 149 -4.00 7.79 28.32
C LEU A 149 -5.11 7.50 29.34
N ARG A 150 -4.76 7.16 30.59
CA ARG A 150 -5.75 6.95 31.67
C ARG A 150 -6.50 8.22 32.03
N GLU A 151 -5.80 9.35 32.08
CA GLU A 151 -6.41 10.66 32.31
C GLU A 151 -7.42 11.01 31.21
N PHE A 152 -7.04 10.84 29.95
CA PHE A 152 -7.94 11.02 28.82
C PHE A 152 -9.14 10.07 28.90
N GLN A 153 -8.93 8.78 29.20
CA GLN A 153 -10.02 7.81 29.39
C GLN A 153 -11.02 8.26 30.46
N ALA A 154 -10.53 8.76 31.61
CA ALA A 154 -11.40 9.26 32.66
C ALA A 154 -12.20 10.48 32.20
N GLN A 155 -11.59 11.40 31.46
CA GLN A 155 -12.26 12.58 30.90
C GLN A 155 -13.36 12.21 29.88
N GLN A 156 -13.20 11.09 29.16
CA GLN A 156 -14.17 10.63 28.16
C GLN A 156 -15.28 9.71 28.72
N GLY A 157 -15.38 9.54 30.04
CA GLY A 157 -16.40 8.71 30.66
C GLY A 157 -16.08 7.21 30.70
N GLY A 158 -14.86 6.82 30.50
CA GLY A 158 -14.33 5.48 30.81
C GLY A 158 -14.10 4.54 29.62
N ALA A 159 -14.81 4.68 28.50
CA ALA A 159 -14.60 3.85 27.31
C ALA A 159 -13.85 4.63 26.22
N ILE A 160 -12.72 4.10 25.75
CA ILE A 160 -11.94 4.67 24.63
C ILE A 160 -11.47 3.56 23.69
N VAL A 161 -11.22 3.91 22.42
CA VAL A 161 -10.56 3.03 21.46
C VAL A 161 -9.08 3.39 21.42
N VAL A 162 -8.21 2.40 21.61
CA VAL A 162 -6.76 2.56 21.52
C VAL A 162 -6.28 1.88 20.25
N LYS A 163 -5.53 2.62 19.43
CA LYS A 163 -4.88 2.08 18.22
C LYS A 163 -3.38 2.35 18.32
N PRO A 164 -2.51 1.40 17.93
CA PRO A 164 -1.10 1.70 17.76
C PRO A 164 -0.93 2.70 16.61
N GLU A 165 0.09 3.55 16.70
CA GLU A 165 0.41 4.56 15.67
C GLU A 165 0.72 3.91 14.31
N ILE A 166 1.26 2.69 14.36
CA ILE A 166 1.58 1.87 13.18
C ILE A 166 1.04 0.46 13.44
N GLY A 167 0.18 -0.03 12.55
CA GLY A 167 -0.36 -1.38 12.61
C GLY A 167 -1.87 -1.46 12.81
N ARG A 168 -2.40 -2.70 12.80
CA ARG A 168 -3.84 -2.94 13.02
C ARG A 168 -4.22 -2.68 14.48
N ALA A 169 -5.38 -2.08 14.68
CA ALA A 169 -5.98 -1.98 16.01
C ALA A 169 -6.25 -3.40 16.55
N HIS A 170 -5.73 -3.70 17.74
CA HIS A 170 -6.24 -4.83 18.52
C HIS A 170 -7.45 -4.33 19.32
N VAL A 171 -8.58 -4.96 19.09
CA VAL A 171 -9.82 -4.78 19.86
C VAL A 171 -9.76 -5.71 21.04
#